data_fb3810d9535702755c6e59308ffeb1b2
#
_entry.id   fb3810d9535702755c6e59308ffeb1b2
#
_cell.length_a   1.000
_cell.length_b   1.000
_cell.length_c   1.000
_cell.angle_alpha   90.00
_cell.angle_beta   90.00
_cell.angle_gamma   90.00
#
_symmetry.space_group_name_H-M   'P 1'
#
loop_
_entity.id
_entity.type
_entity.pdbx_description
1 polymer ?
#
loop_
_entity_poly.entity_id
_entity_poly.type
_entity_poly.pdbx_seq_one_letter_code
_entity_poly.pdbx_strand_id
1 'polypeptide(L)'
;IVLTYGEKGESGGFWKNKPNGTLEECKRIRHFESEEAAKVLGTKIEFYGYNDYPLSMDEDRIITLTHRILELRPEIILTHWIEDPLNMDHQVTSKSVIRAISSAAQLGALPNTPAHYFPNVYFFESTVPHPEFNNFKPDTFIDIEENFEIKIEAIKKFSCQPQIVSYYTHFAL
;
A
#
# COMPACT_ATOMS: atom_id res chain seq x y z
N ILE A 1 2.78 6.07 -2.19
CA ILE A 1 2.93 5.39 -3.49
C ILE A 1 1.99 4.21 -3.52
N VAL A 2 1.26 4.03 -4.62
CA VAL A 2 0.32 2.93 -4.88
C VAL A 2 0.82 2.16 -6.11
N LEU A 3 1.16 0.89 -5.94
CA LEU A 3 1.70 0.08 -7.03
C LEU A 3 0.60 -0.41 -7.99
N THR A 4 -0.55 -0.80 -7.45
CA THR A 4 -1.71 -1.33 -8.19
C THR A 4 -2.98 -0.60 -7.77
N TYR A 5 -4.03 -0.67 -8.54
CA TYR A 5 -5.33 -0.12 -8.13
C TYR A 5 -6.16 -1.09 -7.27
N GLY A 6 -5.74 -2.34 -7.12
CA GLY A 6 -6.52 -3.38 -6.45
C GLY A 6 -7.77 -3.78 -7.22
N GLU A 7 -7.69 -3.71 -8.55
CA GLU A 7 -8.83 -3.86 -9.44
C GLU A 7 -9.41 -5.28 -9.46
N LYS A 8 -8.60 -6.30 -9.14
CA LYS A 8 -9.05 -7.70 -9.09
C LYS A 8 -9.29 -8.18 -7.66
N GLY A 9 -8.27 -8.03 -6.79
CA GLY A 9 -8.31 -8.58 -5.44
C GLY A 9 -9.13 -7.76 -4.45
N GLU A 10 -9.07 -6.43 -4.55
CA GLU A 10 -9.55 -5.51 -3.53
C GLU A 10 -10.82 -4.72 -3.95
N SER A 11 -11.54 -5.18 -4.96
CA SER A 11 -12.69 -4.46 -5.53
C SER A 11 -13.98 -5.29 -5.57
N GLY A 12 -14.21 -6.09 -4.52
CA GLY A 12 -15.36 -6.98 -4.44
C GLY A 12 -16.71 -6.29 -4.56
N GLY A 13 -16.87 -5.07 -4.04
CA GLY A 13 -18.09 -4.28 -4.18
C GLY A 13 -18.37 -3.86 -5.62
N PHE A 14 -17.33 -3.49 -6.37
CA PHE A 14 -17.46 -3.17 -7.79
C PHE A 14 -17.97 -4.38 -8.58
N TRP A 15 -17.29 -5.53 -8.46
CA TRP A 15 -17.63 -6.75 -9.21
C TRP A 15 -19.01 -7.31 -8.85
N LYS A 16 -19.41 -7.20 -7.59
CA LYS A 16 -20.75 -7.58 -7.15
C LYS A 16 -21.84 -6.72 -7.78
N ASN A 17 -21.60 -5.41 -7.87
CA ASN A 17 -22.60 -4.46 -8.37
C ASN A 17 -22.59 -4.31 -9.88
N LYS A 18 -21.48 -4.65 -10.54
CA LYS A 18 -21.27 -4.60 -12.00
C LYS A 18 -20.64 -5.89 -12.52
N PRO A 19 -21.41 -7.00 -12.60
CA PRO A 19 -20.86 -8.28 -13.08
C PRO A 19 -20.26 -8.26 -14.48
N ASN A 20 -20.70 -7.32 -15.34
CA ASN A 20 -20.22 -7.12 -16.70
C ASN A 20 -19.25 -5.91 -16.81
N GLY A 21 -18.76 -5.38 -15.69
CA GLY A 21 -17.80 -4.29 -15.66
C GLY A 21 -16.43 -4.71 -16.25
N THR A 22 -15.63 -3.73 -16.64
CA THR A 22 -14.29 -3.97 -17.16
C THR A 22 -13.22 -3.66 -16.12
N LEU A 23 -12.03 -4.24 -16.28
CA LEU A 23 -10.87 -3.92 -15.43
C LEU A 23 -10.53 -2.43 -15.50
N GLU A 24 -10.56 -1.83 -16.69
CA GLU A 24 -10.26 -0.41 -16.88
C GLU A 24 -11.28 0.50 -16.18
N GLU A 25 -12.54 0.10 -16.18
CA GLU A 25 -13.58 0.83 -15.44
C GLU A 25 -13.33 0.72 -13.93
N CYS A 26 -12.99 -0.44 -13.43
CA CYS A 26 -12.62 -0.65 -12.03
C CYS A 26 -11.40 0.17 -11.64
N LYS A 27 -10.31 0.13 -12.42
CA LYS A 27 -9.10 0.93 -12.19
C LYS A 27 -9.40 2.42 -12.08
N ARG A 28 -10.22 2.95 -13.00
CA ARG A 28 -10.60 4.36 -12.99
C ARG A 28 -11.35 4.75 -11.72
N ILE A 29 -12.27 3.90 -11.25
CA ILE A 29 -13.01 4.14 -10.01
C ILE A 29 -12.05 4.08 -8.81
N ARG A 30 -11.22 3.05 -8.72
CA ARG A 30 -10.23 2.88 -7.64
C ARG A 30 -9.23 4.03 -7.58
N HIS A 31 -8.79 4.52 -8.74
CA HIS A 31 -7.94 5.70 -8.83
C HIS A 31 -8.61 6.91 -8.18
N PHE A 32 -9.85 7.22 -8.61
CA PHE A 32 -10.62 8.32 -8.06
C PHE A 32 -10.86 8.18 -6.54
N GLU A 33 -11.27 7.00 -6.06
CA GLU A 33 -11.47 6.72 -4.63
C GLU A 33 -10.20 6.99 -3.83
N SER A 34 -9.06 6.56 -4.34
CA SER A 34 -7.76 6.75 -3.69
C SER A 34 -7.33 8.21 -3.66
N GLU A 35 -7.59 8.98 -4.72
CA GLU A 35 -7.34 10.43 -4.73
C GLU A 35 -8.21 11.16 -3.71
N GLU A 36 -9.50 10.82 -3.62
CA GLU A 36 -10.41 11.42 -2.65
C GLU A 36 -10.01 11.07 -1.20
N ALA A 37 -9.57 9.84 -0.95
CA ALA A 37 -9.03 9.45 0.34
C ALA A 37 -7.75 10.23 0.69
N ALA A 38 -6.83 10.38 -0.26
CA ALA A 38 -5.60 11.15 -0.08
C ALA A 38 -5.89 12.63 0.24
N LYS A 39 -6.90 13.24 -0.40
CA LYS A 39 -7.35 14.61 -0.07
C LYS A 39 -7.83 14.73 1.38
N VAL A 40 -8.63 13.76 1.85
CA VAL A 40 -9.10 13.73 3.24
C VAL A 40 -7.93 13.65 4.21
N LEU A 41 -6.92 12.81 3.89
CA LEU A 41 -5.71 12.64 4.70
C LEU A 41 -4.71 13.80 4.57
N GLY A 42 -4.95 14.78 3.69
CA GLY A 42 -4.01 15.87 3.44
C GLY A 42 -2.67 15.42 2.85
N THR A 43 -2.63 14.30 2.14
CA THR A 43 -1.40 13.69 1.60
C THR A 43 -1.36 13.69 0.09
N LYS A 44 -0.17 13.50 -0.47
CA LYS A 44 0.02 13.27 -1.90
C LYS A 44 -0.07 11.78 -2.21
N ILE A 45 -0.62 11.44 -3.37
CA ILE A 45 -0.69 10.08 -3.87
C ILE A 45 -0.03 9.99 -5.25
N GLU A 46 0.62 8.87 -5.50
CA GLU A 46 1.30 8.58 -6.76
C GLU A 46 1.01 7.12 -7.14
N PHE A 47 0.64 6.90 -8.39
CA PHE A 47 0.26 5.58 -8.90
C PHE A 47 1.27 5.08 -9.92
N TYR A 48 1.66 3.81 -9.79
CA TYR A 48 2.50 3.14 -10.79
C TYR A 48 1.65 2.34 -11.80
N GLY A 49 0.41 2.00 -11.44
CA GLY A 49 -0.54 1.39 -12.35
C GLY A 49 -0.19 -0.02 -12.81
N TYR A 50 0.59 -0.74 -12.00
CA TYR A 50 0.88 -2.16 -12.28
C TYR A 50 -0.38 -3.01 -12.09
N ASN A 51 -0.42 -4.17 -12.73
CA ASN A 51 -1.53 -5.10 -12.53
C ASN A 51 -1.45 -5.74 -11.15
N ASP A 52 -2.61 -5.89 -10.51
CA ASP A 52 -2.74 -6.70 -9.30
C ASP A 52 -3.11 -8.15 -9.61
N TYR A 53 -2.94 -8.98 -8.65
CA TYR A 53 -3.41 -10.35 -8.54
C TYR A 53 -3.15 -11.21 -9.79
N PRO A 54 -1.87 -11.50 -10.08
CA PRO A 54 -0.69 -11.23 -9.25
C PRO A 54 0.04 -9.94 -9.61
N LEU A 55 0.56 -9.24 -8.60
CA LEU A 55 1.57 -8.20 -8.79
C LEU A 55 2.91 -8.86 -9.12
N SER A 56 3.58 -8.34 -10.15
CA SER A 56 4.94 -8.73 -10.51
C SER A 56 5.88 -7.53 -10.42
N MET A 57 7.03 -7.70 -9.81
CA MET A 57 8.06 -6.67 -9.67
C MET A 57 9.38 -7.17 -10.28
N ASP A 58 9.59 -6.82 -11.54
CA ASP A 58 10.85 -7.08 -12.27
C ASP A 58 11.95 -6.06 -11.88
N GLU A 59 13.13 -6.19 -12.48
CA GLU A 59 14.26 -5.34 -12.18
C GLU A 59 14.01 -3.87 -12.49
N ASP A 60 13.36 -3.56 -13.63
CA ASP A 60 13.09 -2.18 -14.05
C ASP A 60 12.13 -1.48 -13.08
N ARG A 61 11.12 -2.20 -12.58
CA ARG A 61 10.18 -1.69 -11.56
C ARG A 61 10.86 -1.46 -10.22
N ILE A 62 11.78 -2.35 -9.83
CA ILE A 62 12.61 -2.16 -8.62
C ILE A 62 13.50 -0.92 -8.77
N ILE A 63 14.15 -0.75 -9.92
CA ILE A 63 14.97 0.42 -10.22
C ILE A 63 14.13 1.71 -10.17
N THR A 64 12.94 1.70 -10.75
CA THR A 64 11.98 2.81 -10.70
C THR A 64 11.65 3.20 -9.25
N LEU A 65 11.32 2.21 -8.42
CA LEU A 65 11.03 2.43 -6.99
C LEU A 65 12.27 2.93 -6.24
N THR A 66 13.46 2.41 -6.57
CA THR A 66 14.74 2.86 -6.00
C THR A 66 14.99 4.34 -6.31
N HIS A 67 14.82 4.76 -7.55
CA HIS A 67 14.96 6.18 -7.93
C HIS A 67 13.96 7.05 -7.16
N ARG A 68 12.74 6.59 -6.99
CA ARG A 68 11.74 7.35 -6.24
C ARG A 68 12.09 7.51 -4.76
N ILE A 69 12.66 6.50 -4.13
CA ILE A 69 13.19 6.59 -2.75
C ILE A 69 14.33 7.59 -2.67
N LEU A 70 15.26 7.59 -3.65
CA LEU A 70 16.36 8.54 -3.71
C LEU A 70 15.90 9.99 -3.89
N GLU A 71 14.86 10.22 -4.67
CA GLU A 71 14.26 11.55 -4.87
C GLU A 71 13.55 12.05 -3.61
N LEU A 72 12.72 11.20 -2.99
CA LEU A 72 11.91 11.55 -1.83
C LEU A 72 12.74 11.65 -0.54
N ARG A 73 13.82 10.88 -0.44
CA ARG A 73 14.68 10.77 0.75
C ARG A 73 13.87 10.61 2.04
N PRO A 74 12.97 9.62 2.13
CA PRO A 74 12.08 9.47 3.27
C PRO A 74 12.85 9.10 4.53
N GLU A 75 12.48 9.68 5.68
CA GLU A 75 13.00 9.28 6.99
C GLU A 75 12.28 8.03 7.53
N ILE A 76 11.01 7.86 7.13
CA ILE A 76 10.16 6.74 7.53
C ILE A 76 9.49 6.15 6.31
N ILE A 77 9.47 4.82 6.23
CA ILE A 77 8.69 4.07 5.25
C ILE A 77 7.75 3.12 5.98
N LEU A 78 6.49 3.17 5.63
CA LEU A 78 5.48 2.21 6.07
C LEU A 78 5.16 1.27 4.92
N THR A 79 5.17 -0.04 5.15
CA THR A 79 4.83 -1.04 4.15
C THR A 79 4.11 -2.23 4.78
N HIS A 80 3.55 -3.10 3.96
CA HIS A 80 2.83 -4.29 4.40
C HIS A 80 3.72 -5.26 5.18
N TRP A 81 3.11 -6.08 6.05
CA TRP A 81 3.82 -7.19 6.68
C TRP A 81 4.39 -8.16 5.63
N ILE A 82 5.67 -8.49 5.78
CA ILE A 82 6.43 -9.21 4.76
C ILE A 82 6.00 -10.67 4.56
N GLU A 83 5.28 -11.22 5.53
CA GLU A 83 4.79 -12.61 5.52
C GLU A 83 3.25 -12.68 5.53
N ASP A 84 2.56 -11.66 5.00
CA ASP A 84 1.09 -11.69 4.90
C ASP A 84 0.63 -12.90 4.06
N PRO A 85 0.05 -13.95 4.65
CA PRO A 85 -0.29 -15.17 3.93
C PRO A 85 -1.60 -15.06 3.14
N LEU A 86 -2.40 -14.03 3.41
CA LEU A 86 -3.72 -13.85 2.81
C LEU A 86 -3.69 -12.99 1.55
N ASN A 87 -2.61 -12.23 1.35
CA ASN A 87 -2.42 -11.45 0.14
C ASN A 87 -0.96 -11.47 -0.33
N MET A 88 -0.70 -12.26 -1.36
CA MET A 88 0.66 -12.41 -1.91
C MET A 88 1.20 -11.11 -2.51
N ASP A 89 0.34 -10.21 -3.01
CA ASP A 89 0.76 -8.92 -3.55
C ASP A 89 1.32 -8.00 -2.45
N HIS A 90 0.83 -8.14 -1.20
CA HIS A 90 1.40 -7.46 -0.04
C HIS A 90 2.83 -7.92 0.25
N GLN A 91 3.09 -9.24 0.16
CA GLN A 91 4.45 -9.78 0.30
C GLN A 91 5.37 -9.29 -0.83
N VAL A 92 4.89 -9.30 -2.08
CA VAL A 92 5.66 -8.78 -3.23
C VAL A 92 5.97 -7.32 -3.03
N THR A 93 5.00 -6.51 -2.60
CA THR A 93 5.19 -5.08 -2.31
C THR A 93 6.26 -4.86 -1.26
N SER A 94 6.14 -5.47 -0.08
CA SER A 94 7.07 -5.26 1.02
C SER A 94 8.49 -5.73 0.70
N LYS A 95 8.65 -6.90 0.07
CA LYS A 95 9.95 -7.40 -0.40
C LYS A 95 10.58 -6.47 -1.43
N SER A 96 9.78 -5.91 -2.34
CA SER A 96 10.24 -4.94 -3.35
C SER A 96 10.67 -3.63 -2.72
N VAL A 97 9.93 -3.12 -1.73
CA VAL A 97 10.30 -1.93 -0.96
C VAL A 97 11.65 -2.14 -0.25
N ILE A 98 11.84 -3.25 0.45
CA ILE A 98 13.11 -3.57 1.12
C ILE A 98 14.26 -3.66 0.12
N ARG A 99 14.05 -4.31 -1.02
CA ARG A 99 15.06 -4.38 -2.09
C ARG A 99 15.40 -3.00 -2.64
N ALA A 100 14.42 -2.15 -2.88
CA ALA A 100 14.61 -0.80 -3.38
C ALA A 100 15.36 0.09 -2.36
N ILE A 101 15.05 -0.02 -1.06
CA ILE A 101 15.77 0.67 0.03
C ILE A 101 17.23 0.21 0.05
N SER A 102 17.47 -1.10 0.00
CA SER A 102 18.83 -1.65 -0.03
C SER A 102 19.63 -1.11 -1.22
N SER A 103 19.03 -1.07 -2.41
CA SER A 103 19.67 -0.50 -3.61
C SER A 103 19.92 1.01 -3.47
N ALA A 104 18.96 1.76 -2.91
CA ALA A 104 19.12 3.21 -2.68
C ALA A 104 20.23 3.55 -1.69
N ALA A 105 20.55 2.63 -0.77
CA ALA A 105 21.61 2.80 0.23
C ALA A 105 23.00 2.41 -0.29
N GLN A 106 23.13 1.69 -1.42
CA GLN A 106 24.39 1.22 -1.95
C GLN A 106 24.99 2.21 -2.95
N LEU A 107 26.22 2.68 -2.70
CA LEU A 107 26.92 3.64 -3.55
C LEU A 107 27.12 3.18 -5.01
N GLY A 108 27.22 1.89 -5.23
CA GLY A 108 27.45 1.30 -6.55
C GLY A 108 26.21 0.77 -7.27
N ALA A 109 25.04 0.80 -6.63
CA ALA A 109 23.84 0.21 -7.21
C ALA A 109 23.28 0.99 -8.41
N LEU A 110 23.37 2.32 -8.35
CA LEU A 110 22.97 3.21 -9.43
C LEU A 110 24.14 4.18 -9.74
N PRO A 111 24.82 4.02 -10.88
CA PRO A 111 25.95 4.87 -11.24
C PRO A 111 25.58 6.35 -11.21
N ASN A 112 26.50 7.18 -10.67
CA ASN A 112 26.37 8.64 -10.57
C ASN A 112 25.18 9.15 -9.72
N THR A 113 24.55 8.30 -8.92
CA THR A 113 23.46 8.69 -8.03
C THR A 113 23.95 8.66 -6.58
N PRO A 114 23.76 9.74 -5.79
CA PRO A 114 24.12 9.74 -4.38
C PRO A 114 23.25 8.73 -3.62
N ALA A 115 23.89 7.86 -2.84
CA ALA A 115 23.15 6.93 -1.99
C ALA A 115 22.33 7.67 -0.92
N HIS A 116 21.24 7.07 -0.55
CA HIS A 116 20.43 7.46 0.60
C HIS A 116 20.82 6.62 1.82
N TYR A 117 20.68 7.16 3.03
CA TYR A 117 20.80 6.36 4.24
C TYR A 117 19.55 5.49 4.43
N PHE A 118 19.64 4.44 5.23
CA PHE A 118 18.49 3.59 5.52
C PHE A 118 17.42 4.38 6.29
N PRO A 119 16.17 4.46 5.79
CA PRO A 119 15.04 5.01 6.53
C PRO A 119 14.63 4.07 7.66
N ASN A 120 13.86 4.57 8.62
CA ASN A 120 13.15 3.72 9.55
C ASN A 120 12.00 3.01 8.81
N VAL A 121 11.98 1.69 8.84
CA VAL A 121 10.96 0.90 8.15
C VAL A 121 10.03 0.27 9.17
N TYR A 122 8.73 0.53 9.02
CA TYR A 122 7.71 -0.10 9.84
C TYR A 122 6.80 -0.96 8.95
N PHE A 123 6.49 -2.14 9.43
CA PHE A 123 5.55 -3.05 8.79
C PHE A 123 4.19 -2.94 9.47
N PHE A 124 3.13 -2.79 8.72
CA PHE A 124 1.78 -2.80 9.26
C PHE A 124 1.05 -4.10 8.88
N GLU A 125 0.20 -4.57 9.78
CA GLU A 125 -0.73 -5.64 9.48
C GLU A 125 -1.79 -5.13 8.51
N SER A 126 -1.90 -5.74 7.35
CA SER A 126 -2.62 -5.17 6.21
C SER A 126 -3.90 -5.90 5.84
N THR A 127 -3.95 -7.18 6.05
CA THR A 127 -5.16 -7.94 5.84
C THR A 127 -5.80 -8.18 7.21
N VAL A 128 -6.90 -8.80 7.32
CA VAL A 128 -7.62 -9.05 8.57
C VAL A 128 -6.65 -9.41 9.71
N PRO A 129 -6.76 -8.81 10.91
CA PRO A 129 -5.90 -9.16 12.03
C PRO A 129 -6.18 -10.58 12.50
N HIS A 130 -5.46 -11.52 11.91
CA HIS A 130 -5.45 -12.93 12.27
C HIS A 130 -4.02 -13.34 12.60
N PRO A 131 -3.49 -12.92 13.76
CA PRO A 131 -2.10 -13.18 14.15
C PRO A 131 -1.77 -14.67 14.17
N GLU A 132 -2.76 -15.53 14.37
CA GLU A 132 -2.62 -16.99 14.30
C GLU A 132 -2.23 -17.50 12.91
N PHE A 133 -2.51 -16.74 11.84
CA PHE A 133 -2.15 -17.12 10.47
C PHE A 133 -0.89 -16.42 9.96
N ASN A 134 -0.64 -15.16 10.37
CA ASN A 134 0.39 -14.34 9.76
C ASN A 134 1.62 -14.13 10.64
N ASN A 135 1.60 -14.67 11.85
CA ASN A 135 2.68 -14.55 12.82
C ASN A 135 3.13 -13.08 13.06
N PHE A 136 2.26 -12.13 12.79
CA PHE A 136 2.51 -10.72 13.03
C PHE A 136 2.45 -10.42 14.54
N LYS A 137 3.53 -9.87 15.06
CA LYS A 137 3.64 -9.47 16.47
C LYS A 137 3.97 -7.99 16.53
N PRO A 138 2.97 -7.12 16.76
CA PRO A 138 3.22 -5.69 16.83
C PRO A 138 4.12 -5.35 18.03
N ASP A 139 5.12 -4.52 17.79
CA ASP A 139 6.02 -3.97 18.80
C ASP A 139 5.90 -2.44 18.92
N THR A 140 5.24 -1.82 17.98
CA THR A 140 5.06 -0.36 17.90
C THR A 140 3.58 -0.05 17.74
N PHE A 141 3.07 0.81 18.62
CA PHE A 141 1.69 1.26 18.63
C PHE A 141 1.67 2.79 18.47
N ILE A 142 0.83 3.28 17.58
CA ILE A 142 0.67 4.72 17.33
C ILE A 142 -0.75 5.11 17.76
N ASP A 143 -0.84 6.00 18.73
CA ASP A 143 -2.12 6.58 19.12
C ASP A 143 -2.65 7.47 18.01
N ILE A 144 -3.87 7.17 17.56
CA ILE A 144 -4.55 7.90 16.51
C ILE A 144 -5.91 8.46 16.97
N GLU A 145 -6.18 8.54 18.28
CA GLU A 145 -7.48 8.96 18.81
C GLU A 145 -7.93 10.28 18.18
N GLU A 146 -7.07 11.29 18.16
CA GLU A 146 -7.37 12.59 17.57
C GLU A 146 -7.59 12.57 16.05
N ASN A 147 -7.08 11.55 15.36
CA ASN A 147 -7.14 11.41 13.90
C ASN A 147 -8.10 10.30 13.44
N PHE A 148 -8.76 9.63 14.37
CA PHE A 148 -9.59 8.47 14.06
C PHE A 148 -10.74 8.80 13.10
N GLU A 149 -11.44 9.91 13.33
CA GLU A 149 -12.52 10.34 12.45
C GLU A 149 -12.04 10.65 11.03
N ILE A 150 -10.85 11.27 10.90
CA ILE A 150 -10.23 11.54 9.59
C ILE A 150 -9.93 10.21 8.87
N LYS A 151 -9.41 9.22 9.58
CA LYS A 151 -9.18 7.86 9.05
C LYS A 151 -10.48 7.25 8.52
N ILE A 152 -11.56 7.30 9.29
CA ILE A 152 -12.85 6.76 8.88
C ILE A 152 -13.41 7.49 7.66
N GLU A 153 -13.32 8.82 7.61
CA GLU A 153 -13.75 9.60 6.45
C GLU A 153 -12.95 9.25 5.18
N ALA A 154 -11.64 8.99 5.31
CA ALA A 154 -10.83 8.53 4.18
C ALA A 154 -11.27 7.13 3.70
N ILE A 155 -11.50 6.20 4.64
CA ILE A 155 -11.95 4.84 4.33
C ILE A 155 -13.32 4.85 3.62
N LYS A 156 -14.24 5.73 4.00
CA LYS A 156 -15.56 5.87 3.36
C LYS A 156 -15.50 6.22 1.88
N LYS A 157 -14.35 6.72 1.37
CA LYS A 157 -14.18 7.00 -0.05
C LYS A 157 -14.12 5.73 -0.92
N PHE A 158 -13.83 4.59 -0.34
CA PHE A 158 -13.68 3.32 -1.04
C PHE A 158 -15.02 2.57 -1.20
N SER A 159 -15.85 2.99 -2.14
CA SER A 159 -17.13 2.35 -2.46
C SER A 159 -16.97 0.94 -3.03
N CYS A 160 -15.82 0.64 -3.63
CA CYS A 160 -15.47 -0.70 -4.10
C CYS A 160 -15.23 -1.71 -2.96
N GLN A 161 -15.06 -1.21 -1.72
CA GLN A 161 -14.83 -2.02 -0.53
C GLN A 161 -15.76 -1.61 0.64
N PRO A 162 -17.08 -1.68 0.49
CA PRO A 162 -18.01 -1.10 1.47
C PRO A 162 -17.91 -1.71 2.87
N GLN A 163 -17.38 -2.93 2.99
CA GLN A 163 -17.23 -3.65 4.26
C GLN A 163 -16.11 -3.09 5.14
N ILE A 164 -15.13 -2.37 4.59
CA ILE A 164 -13.96 -1.94 5.37
C ILE A 164 -14.29 -0.89 6.43
N VAL A 165 -15.33 -0.08 6.23
CA VAL A 165 -15.74 0.93 7.22
C VAL A 165 -16.16 0.27 8.53
N SER A 166 -17.11 -0.67 8.48
CA SER A 166 -17.57 -1.39 9.68
C SER A 166 -16.45 -2.20 10.32
N TYR A 167 -15.62 -2.81 9.50
CA TYR A 167 -14.47 -3.59 9.95
C TYR A 167 -13.49 -2.73 10.77
N TYR A 168 -12.95 -1.67 10.19
CA TYR A 168 -11.97 -0.82 10.89
C TYR A 168 -12.58 -0.02 12.06
N THR A 169 -13.87 0.28 12.04
CA THR A 169 -14.54 0.88 13.20
C THR A 169 -14.64 -0.11 14.35
N HIS A 170 -14.94 -1.38 14.07
CA HIS A 170 -15.07 -2.41 15.10
C HIS A 170 -13.71 -2.72 15.78
N PHE A 171 -12.62 -2.78 15.03
CA PHE A 171 -11.30 -3.12 15.57
C PHE A 171 -10.57 -1.93 16.22
N ALA A 172 -11.10 -0.74 16.16
CA ALA A 172 -10.51 0.42 16.79
C ALA A 172 -11.13 0.76 18.18
N LEU A 173 -12.15 0.02 18.58
CA LEU A 173 -12.82 0.14 19.88
C LEU A 173 -12.36 -0.98 20.83
#